data_a0c862e1d1caf0c3b13ea628da2c5737
#
_entry.id   a0c862e1d1caf0c3b13ea628da2c5737
#
_cell.length_a   1.000
_cell.length_b   1.000
_cell.length_c   1.000
_cell.angle_alpha   90.00
_cell.angle_beta   90.00
_cell.angle_gamma   90.00
#
_symmetry.space_group_name_H-M   'P 1'
#
loop_
_entity.id
_entity.type
_entity.pdbx_description
1 polymer ?
#
loop_
_entity_poly.entity_id
_entity_poly.type
_entity_poly.pdbx_seq_one_letter_code
_entity_poly.pdbx_strand_id
1 'polypeptide(L)'
;MGAEVNYERSARVGDEIGGHTVSGHVHCTAAIVGVEDTERNRKVVFKLSDRALIKYVLPKGFISVDGCSLTVGEVNKSTGEFNVWLIPETLRVTVLGDKTVGDDVNLEIESQTQVIVDTIERYMAERGM
;
A
#
# COMPACT_ATOMS: atom_id res chain seq x y z
N MET A 1 -8.14 -14.07 -18.30
CA MET A 1 -7.47 -13.56 -19.50
C MET A 1 -7.75 -12.07 -19.65
N GLY A 2 -6.78 -11.29 -20.08
CA GLY A 2 -6.93 -9.86 -20.27
C GLY A 2 -6.81 -9.01 -19.02
N ALA A 3 -6.44 -9.57 -17.87
CA ALA A 3 -6.14 -8.79 -16.69
C ALA A 3 -4.82 -8.03 -16.90
N GLU A 4 -4.85 -6.73 -16.57
CA GLU A 4 -3.63 -5.94 -16.59
C GLU A 4 -2.88 -6.13 -15.27
N VAL A 5 -1.56 -6.26 -15.35
CA VAL A 5 -0.71 -6.44 -14.17
C VAL A 5 0.48 -5.49 -14.23
N ASN A 6 0.98 -5.12 -13.06
CA ASN A 6 2.24 -4.40 -12.96
C ASN A 6 3.39 -5.39 -13.08
N TYR A 7 4.42 -5.00 -13.83
CA TYR A 7 5.61 -5.82 -14.04
C TYR A 7 6.86 -5.03 -13.67
N GLU A 8 7.72 -5.67 -12.89
CA GLU A 8 8.99 -5.11 -12.48
C GLU A 8 10.01 -6.22 -12.31
N ARG A 9 11.23 -5.99 -12.78
CA ARG A 9 12.31 -6.95 -12.57
C ARG A 9 12.71 -7.01 -11.10
N SER A 10 13.16 -8.20 -10.67
CA SER A 10 13.76 -8.34 -9.35
C SER A 10 15.00 -7.47 -9.23
N ALA A 11 15.18 -6.85 -8.05
CA ALA A 11 16.35 -6.03 -7.77
C ALA A 11 17.61 -6.89 -7.73
N ARG A 12 18.72 -6.31 -8.20
CA ARG A 12 20.05 -6.92 -8.13
C ARG A 12 20.91 -6.14 -7.16
N VAL A 13 21.92 -6.77 -6.62
CA VAL A 13 22.91 -6.07 -5.77
C VAL A 13 23.53 -4.92 -6.57
N GLY A 14 23.46 -3.70 -6.02
CA GLY A 14 23.94 -2.49 -6.67
C GLY A 14 22.88 -1.71 -7.44
N ASP A 15 21.66 -2.25 -7.61
CA ASP A 15 20.58 -1.52 -8.26
C ASP A 15 20.04 -0.41 -7.36
N GLU A 16 19.54 0.64 -7.99
CA GLU A 16 18.82 1.69 -7.26
C GLU A 16 17.44 1.16 -6.84
N ILE A 17 17.01 1.54 -5.64
CA ILE A 17 15.70 1.18 -5.13
C ILE A 17 14.85 2.44 -5.01
N GLY A 18 13.81 2.55 -5.86
CA GLY A 18 12.85 3.65 -5.81
C GLY A 18 11.64 3.28 -5.00
N GLY A 19 11.68 3.51 -3.69
CA GLY A 19 10.61 3.16 -2.77
C GLY A 19 11.13 2.28 -1.64
N HIS A 20 10.56 1.09 -1.49
CA HIS A 20 11.01 0.14 -0.47
C HIS A 20 11.14 -1.26 -1.06
N THR A 21 11.80 -2.15 -0.32
CA THR A 21 11.91 -3.55 -0.69
C THR A 21 10.56 -4.24 -0.57
N VAL A 22 10.12 -4.90 -1.64
CA VAL A 22 8.86 -5.63 -1.70
C VAL A 22 9.17 -7.11 -1.82
N SER A 23 8.61 -7.93 -0.90
CA SER A 23 8.88 -9.36 -0.85
C SER A 23 8.07 -10.17 -1.86
N GLY A 24 6.98 -9.62 -2.35
CA GLY A 24 6.05 -10.33 -3.22
C GLY A 24 4.98 -11.12 -2.48
N HIS A 25 4.95 -11.05 -1.15
CA HIS A 25 3.96 -11.76 -0.34
C HIS A 25 2.75 -10.88 -0.07
N VAL A 26 1.64 -11.15 -0.75
CA VAL A 26 0.39 -10.43 -0.56
C VAL A 26 -0.22 -10.76 0.80
N HIS A 27 -0.49 -9.73 1.61
CA HIS A 27 -1.09 -9.91 2.94
C HIS A 27 -2.62 -9.87 2.91
N CYS A 28 -3.19 -9.02 2.07
CA CYS A 28 -4.64 -8.92 1.92
C CYS A 28 -4.97 -8.17 0.64
N THR A 29 -6.25 -8.01 0.38
CA THR A 29 -6.74 -7.14 -0.68
C THR A 29 -7.32 -5.86 -0.09
N ALA A 30 -7.55 -4.88 -0.93
CA ALA A 30 -8.28 -3.68 -0.58
C ALA A 30 -9.16 -3.28 -1.75
N ALA A 31 -10.29 -2.67 -1.44
CA ALA A 31 -11.18 -2.11 -2.44
C ALA A 31 -10.86 -0.63 -2.63
N ILE A 32 -10.92 -0.16 -3.86
CA ILE A 32 -10.86 1.27 -4.13
C ILE A 32 -12.24 1.84 -3.84
N VAL A 33 -12.34 2.73 -2.86
CA VAL A 33 -13.59 3.33 -2.42
C VAL A 33 -13.71 4.81 -2.78
N GLY A 34 -12.64 5.42 -3.25
CA GLY A 34 -12.67 6.81 -3.70
C GLY A 34 -11.53 7.10 -4.65
N VAL A 35 -11.80 7.92 -5.66
CA VAL A 35 -10.80 8.43 -6.59
C VAL A 35 -11.07 9.90 -6.81
N GLU A 36 -10.05 10.74 -6.64
CA GLU A 36 -10.15 12.17 -6.87
C GLU A 36 -8.98 12.62 -7.73
N ASP A 37 -9.30 13.09 -8.94
CA ASP A 37 -8.30 13.58 -9.87
C ASP A 37 -8.10 15.09 -9.72
N THR A 38 -6.82 15.50 -9.68
CA THR A 38 -6.41 16.89 -9.79
C THR A 38 -5.73 17.07 -11.15
N GLU A 39 -5.22 18.27 -11.45
CA GLU A 39 -4.57 18.53 -12.73
C GLU A 39 -3.46 17.54 -13.08
N ARG A 40 -2.70 17.07 -12.08
CA ARG A 40 -1.53 16.23 -12.31
C ARG A 40 -1.53 14.95 -11.50
N ASN A 41 -2.28 14.91 -10.41
CA ASN A 41 -2.23 13.81 -9.46
C ASN A 41 -3.58 13.14 -9.33
N ARG A 42 -3.56 11.91 -8.85
CA ARG A 42 -4.77 11.18 -8.49
C ARG A 42 -4.68 10.76 -7.03
N LYS A 43 -5.68 11.13 -6.24
CA LYS A 43 -5.84 10.61 -4.89
C LYS A 43 -6.70 9.36 -4.94
N VAL A 44 -6.21 8.27 -4.41
CA VAL A 44 -6.95 7.00 -4.35
C VAL A 44 -7.15 6.62 -2.90
N VAL A 45 -8.40 6.33 -2.53
CA VAL A 45 -8.75 5.87 -1.19
C VAL A 45 -9.02 4.38 -1.24
N PHE A 46 -8.32 3.63 -0.40
CA PHE A 46 -8.45 2.19 -0.27
C PHE A 46 -9.09 1.82 1.05
N LYS A 47 -9.90 0.75 1.03
CA LYS A 47 -10.44 0.16 2.25
C LYS A 47 -9.94 -1.28 2.34
N LEU A 48 -9.29 -1.62 3.46
CA LEU A 48 -8.75 -2.96 3.69
C LEU A 48 -9.87 -3.99 3.81
N SER A 49 -9.66 -5.15 3.19
CA SER A 49 -10.56 -6.30 3.37
C SER A 49 -10.47 -6.84 4.79
N ASP A 50 -9.30 -6.75 5.40
CA ASP A 50 -9.08 -7.08 6.82
C ASP A 50 -8.69 -5.81 7.58
N ARG A 51 -9.68 -5.20 8.24
CA ARG A 51 -9.46 -3.96 8.97
C ARG A 51 -8.42 -4.08 10.08
N ALA A 52 -8.21 -5.27 10.63
CA ALA A 52 -7.22 -5.49 11.68
C ALA A 52 -5.80 -5.16 11.23
N LEU A 53 -5.52 -5.20 9.93
CA LEU A 53 -4.21 -4.89 9.37
C LEU A 53 -3.92 -3.38 9.27
N ILE A 54 -4.91 -2.53 9.57
CA ILE A 54 -4.72 -1.07 9.48
C ILE A 54 -3.59 -0.57 10.41
N LYS A 55 -3.29 -1.31 11.47
CA LYS A 55 -2.21 -0.97 12.40
C LYS A 55 -0.83 -0.93 11.74
N TYR A 56 -0.68 -1.60 10.59
CA TYR A 56 0.57 -1.60 9.83
C TYR A 56 0.61 -0.51 8.76
N VAL A 57 -0.46 0.23 8.57
CA VAL A 57 -0.54 1.30 7.57
C VAL A 57 -0.35 2.62 8.30
N LEU A 58 0.84 3.19 8.15
CA LEU A 58 1.23 4.39 8.87
C LEU A 58 1.33 5.58 7.93
N PRO A 59 0.84 6.77 8.35
CA PRO A 59 1.01 7.98 7.54
C PRO A 59 2.48 8.21 7.23
N LYS A 60 2.79 8.55 5.98
CA LYS A 60 4.15 8.75 5.44
C LYS A 60 5.00 7.48 5.38
N GLY A 61 4.44 6.33 5.77
CA GLY A 61 5.10 5.04 5.60
C GLY A 61 4.90 4.49 4.20
N PHE A 62 5.51 3.33 3.93
CA PHE A 62 5.38 2.65 2.64
C PHE A 62 4.35 1.53 2.69
N ILE A 63 3.71 1.30 1.55
CA ILE A 63 2.86 0.15 1.31
C ILE A 63 3.00 -0.27 -0.15
N SER A 64 2.87 -1.55 -0.43
CA SER A 64 2.86 -2.03 -1.81
C SER A 64 1.43 -2.31 -2.25
N VAL A 65 1.03 -1.70 -3.34
CA VAL A 65 -0.29 -1.86 -3.96
C VAL A 65 -0.09 -2.44 -5.35
N ASP A 66 -0.58 -3.64 -5.59
CA ASP A 66 -0.37 -4.39 -6.84
C ASP A 66 1.11 -4.43 -7.24
N GLY A 67 2.00 -4.59 -6.27
CA GLY A 67 3.44 -4.63 -6.48
C GLY A 67 4.11 -3.26 -6.62
N CYS A 68 3.37 -2.18 -6.54
CA CYS A 68 3.91 -0.82 -6.65
C CYS A 68 4.13 -0.22 -5.26
N SER A 69 5.35 0.22 -4.97
CA SER A 69 5.67 0.89 -3.71
C SER A 69 5.09 2.30 -3.69
N LEU A 70 4.26 2.58 -2.69
CA LEU A 70 3.60 3.87 -2.56
C LEU A 70 3.77 4.42 -1.15
N THR A 71 3.72 5.74 -1.03
CA THR A 71 3.73 6.41 0.26
C THR A 71 2.30 6.64 0.74
N VAL A 72 2.02 6.23 1.96
CA VAL A 72 0.72 6.40 2.58
C VAL A 72 0.49 7.87 2.94
N GLY A 73 -0.67 8.40 2.60
CA GLY A 73 -1.09 9.74 2.99
C GLY A 73 -1.78 9.73 4.34
N GLU A 74 -3.10 9.80 4.34
CA GLU A 74 -3.91 9.78 5.56
C GLU A 74 -4.43 8.39 5.84
N VAL A 75 -4.64 8.09 7.12
CA VAL A 75 -5.13 6.78 7.59
C VAL A 75 -6.32 7.00 8.53
N ASN A 76 -7.41 6.27 8.29
CA ASN A 76 -8.57 6.23 9.19
C ASN A 76 -8.65 4.84 9.82
N LYS A 77 -8.22 4.74 11.07
CA LYS A 77 -8.19 3.46 11.79
C LYS A 77 -9.57 2.89 12.07
N SER A 78 -10.57 3.75 12.22
CA SER A 78 -11.94 3.30 12.53
C SER A 78 -12.57 2.56 11.37
N THR A 79 -12.31 3.01 10.14
CA THR A 79 -12.93 2.44 8.94
C THR A 79 -12.02 1.45 8.22
N GLY A 80 -10.73 1.44 8.53
CA GLY A 80 -9.74 0.65 7.78
C GLY A 80 -9.42 1.25 6.42
N GLU A 81 -9.54 2.56 6.29
CA GLU A 81 -9.27 3.27 5.03
C GLU A 81 -7.96 4.04 5.11
N PHE A 82 -7.29 4.13 3.96
CA PHE A 82 -6.13 4.99 3.80
C PHE A 82 -6.09 5.51 2.38
N ASN A 83 -5.31 6.56 2.15
CA ASN A 83 -5.17 7.10 0.81
C ASN A 83 -3.71 7.21 0.38
N VAL A 84 -3.54 7.30 -0.92
CA VAL A 84 -2.26 7.59 -1.56
C VAL A 84 -2.49 8.63 -2.65
N TRP A 85 -1.42 9.38 -2.99
CA TRP A 85 -1.43 10.31 -4.10
C TRP A 85 -0.54 9.76 -5.20
N LEU A 86 -1.12 9.51 -6.37
CA LEU A 86 -0.40 8.98 -7.53
C LEU A 86 0.09 10.14 -8.39
N ILE A 87 1.39 10.18 -8.62
CA ILE A 87 2.02 11.17 -9.49
C ILE A 87 1.91 10.73 -10.96
N PRO A 88 2.13 11.62 -11.95
CA PRO A 88 1.96 11.28 -13.35
C PRO A 88 2.77 10.07 -13.81
N GLU A 89 3.99 9.90 -13.31
CA GLU A 89 4.82 8.74 -13.67
C GLU A 89 4.16 7.43 -13.24
N THR A 90 3.66 7.35 -12.00
CA THR A 90 2.96 6.16 -11.50
C THR A 90 1.70 5.88 -12.30
N LEU A 91 0.94 6.92 -12.65
CA LEU A 91 -0.27 6.77 -13.45
C LEU A 91 0.02 6.21 -14.84
N ARG A 92 1.18 6.54 -15.40
CA ARG A 92 1.57 6.13 -16.74
C ARG A 92 2.12 4.70 -16.78
N VAL A 93 2.91 4.31 -15.79
CA VAL A 93 3.69 3.05 -15.85
C VAL A 93 3.07 1.90 -15.04
N THR A 94 1.99 2.15 -14.31
CA THR A 94 1.31 1.10 -13.53
C THR A 94 -0.14 0.97 -13.95
N VAL A 95 -0.77 -0.16 -13.56
CA VAL A 95 -2.20 -0.38 -13.82
C VAL A 95 -3.11 0.47 -12.93
N LEU A 96 -2.55 1.13 -11.91
CA LEU A 96 -3.35 1.94 -10.97
C LEU A 96 -4.01 3.15 -11.62
N GLY A 97 -3.45 3.64 -12.74
CA GLY A 97 -4.05 4.74 -13.48
C GLY A 97 -5.39 4.40 -14.12
N ASP A 98 -5.62 3.11 -14.39
CA ASP A 98 -6.83 2.63 -15.04
C ASP A 98 -7.87 2.07 -14.05
N LYS A 99 -7.50 1.89 -12.78
CA LYS A 99 -8.41 1.38 -11.77
C LYS A 99 -9.28 2.48 -11.19
N THR A 100 -10.48 2.12 -10.80
CA THR A 100 -11.46 3.07 -10.26
C THR A 100 -12.25 2.45 -9.11
N VAL A 101 -13.20 3.21 -8.56
CA VAL A 101 -14.07 2.77 -7.46
C VAL A 101 -14.73 1.43 -7.82
N GLY A 102 -14.64 0.49 -6.90
CA GLY A 102 -15.16 -0.86 -7.06
C GLY A 102 -14.10 -1.89 -7.46
N ASP A 103 -12.93 -1.44 -7.92
CA ASP A 103 -11.82 -2.35 -8.24
C ASP A 103 -11.10 -2.78 -6.96
N ASP A 104 -10.52 -3.97 -6.99
CA ASP A 104 -9.70 -4.50 -5.91
C ASP A 104 -8.23 -4.43 -6.26
N VAL A 105 -7.39 -4.33 -5.23
CA VAL A 105 -5.94 -4.35 -5.36
C VAL A 105 -5.36 -5.32 -4.34
N ASN A 106 -4.16 -5.82 -4.62
CA ASN A 106 -3.39 -6.63 -3.69
C ASN A 106 -2.50 -5.74 -2.85
N LEU A 107 -2.47 -5.98 -1.54
CA LEU A 107 -1.63 -5.21 -0.62
C LEU A 107 -0.54 -6.07 -0.02
N GLU A 108 0.65 -5.50 0.03
CA GLU A 108 1.76 -6.05 0.81
C GLU A 108 2.19 -5.00 1.82
N ILE A 109 2.22 -5.39 3.09
CA ILE A 109 2.65 -4.53 4.19
C ILE A 109 4.18 -4.48 4.19
N GLU A 110 4.73 -3.29 4.41
CA GLU A 110 6.18 -3.11 4.47
C GLU A 110 6.73 -3.89 5.67
N SER A 111 7.75 -4.73 5.43
CA SER A 111 8.22 -5.71 6.42
C SER A 111 8.84 -5.06 7.67
N GLN A 112 9.56 -3.96 7.52
CA GLN A 112 10.13 -3.27 8.68
C GLN A 112 9.04 -2.68 9.57
N THR A 113 8.00 -2.10 8.98
CA THR A 113 6.84 -1.60 9.71
C THR A 113 6.16 -2.73 10.47
N GLN A 114 5.98 -3.88 9.83
CA GLN A 114 5.36 -5.04 10.47
C GLN A 114 6.15 -5.51 11.70
N VAL A 115 7.46 -5.63 11.55
CA VAL A 115 8.34 -6.06 12.67
C VAL A 115 8.28 -5.05 13.82
N ILE A 116 8.33 -3.76 13.52
CA ILE A 116 8.30 -2.71 14.54
C ILE A 116 6.97 -2.73 15.30
N VAL A 117 5.85 -2.77 14.61
CA VAL A 117 4.52 -2.78 15.22
C VAL A 117 4.33 -4.03 16.07
N ASP A 118 4.66 -5.21 15.52
CA ASP A 118 4.51 -6.48 16.23
C ASP A 118 5.39 -6.52 17.48
N THR A 119 6.61 -5.98 17.42
CA THR A 119 7.53 -5.92 18.56
C THR A 119 6.99 -5.04 19.67
N ILE A 120 6.45 -3.86 19.31
CA ILE A 120 5.85 -2.95 20.28
C ILE A 120 4.62 -3.57 20.93
N GLU A 121 3.74 -4.19 20.16
CA GLU A 121 2.55 -4.85 20.69
C GLU A 121 2.93 -5.97 21.66
N ARG A 122 3.91 -6.78 21.32
CA ARG A 122 4.39 -7.86 22.20
C ARG A 122 4.97 -7.29 23.49
N TYR A 123 5.79 -6.25 23.40
CA TYR A 123 6.37 -5.60 24.56
C TYR A 123 5.28 -5.07 25.51
N MET A 124 4.28 -4.39 24.98
CA MET A 124 3.18 -3.84 25.76
C MET A 124 2.36 -4.96 26.41
N ALA A 125 2.11 -6.05 25.70
CA ALA A 125 1.39 -7.21 26.24
C ALA A 125 2.15 -7.86 27.41
N GLU A 126 3.47 -8.02 27.29
CA GLU A 126 4.32 -8.58 28.34
C GLU A 126 4.38 -7.70 29.58
N ARG A 127 4.20 -6.38 29.41
CA ARG A 127 4.17 -5.41 30.51
C ARG A 127 2.77 -5.24 31.11
N GLY A 128 1.76 -5.92 30.57
CA GLY A 128 0.40 -5.79 31.04
C GLY A 128 -0.26 -4.46 30.66
N MET A 129 0.22 -3.83 29.60
CA MET A 129 -0.30 -2.55 29.13
C MET A 129 -1.28 -2.71 27.96
#